data_38ef88ef50086c623f3507dd6fcb94e7
#
_entry.id   38ef88ef50086c623f3507dd6fcb94e7
#
_cell.length_a   1.000
_cell.length_b   1.000
_cell.length_c   1.000
_cell.angle_alpha   90.00
_cell.angle_beta   90.00
_cell.angle_gamma   90.00
#
_symmetry.space_group_name_H-M   'P 1'
#
loop_
_entity.id
_entity.type
_entity.pdbx_description
1 polymer ?
#
loop_
_entity_poly.entity_id
_entity_poly.type
_entity_poly.pdbx_seq_one_letter_code
_entity_poly.pdbx_strand_id
1 'polypeptide(L)'
;MSLLEQYQEAYVNSCLLELRSLKPGNVGVHGDGHGMTLQQFIDSAMASSSALFDASNETVGQRVLAAVTRTHQAVGDNTNLGIILLVSPIIQCLMKHCLHGLKPLHSLQDLTASVLENLTVEDAIDAYQAIHIAAPGGMGEVADHDVADIPDITLKQAMDISAPYDRVAYQYHTNYKEIFEQNLSIYWQYLKKWQQPRWATTAVFLTQWAREPDTLIIRKQGLLKAQQISDMIAPLTEQVLASNDPQLVEGELLALDKQLKSESINPGTTADITVATLFVAQLELIRKKGHSTS
;
A
#
# COMPACT_ATOMS: atom_id res chain seq x y z
N MET A 1 16.54 -20.74 -1.63
CA MET A 1 15.57 -19.81 -1.01
C MET A 1 14.21 -20.47 -1.04
N SER A 2 13.58 -20.64 0.14
CA SER A 2 12.23 -21.19 0.25
C SER A 2 11.22 -20.26 -0.43
N LEU A 3 10.01 -20.76 -0.70
CA LEU A 3 8.95 -19.92 -1.30
C LEU A 3 8.54 -18.78 -0.35
N LEU A 4 8.53 -19.04 0.95
CA LEU A 4 8.24 -18.03 1.98
C LEU A 4 9.30 -16.92 1.98
N GLU A 5 10.58 -17.24 1.92
CA GLU A 5 11.66 -16.27 1.81
C GLU A 5 11.54 -15.43 0.53
N GLN A 6 11.11 -16.02 -0.60
CA GLN A 6 10.86 -15.28 -1.83
C GLN A 6 9.71 -14.28 -1.69
N TYR A 7 8.62 -14.64 -0.99
CA TYR A 7 7.50 -13.73 -0.72
C TYR A 7 7.91 -12.58 0.21
N GLN A 8 8.69 -12.90 1.24
CA GLN A 8 9.22 -11.91 2.17
C GLN A 8 10.15 -10.91 1.46
N GLU A 9 11.05 -11.41 0.61
CA GLU A 9 11.92 -10.57 -0.21
C GLU A 9 11.11 -9.72 -1.20
N ALA A 10 10.05 -10.27 -1.81
CA ALA A 10 9.16 -9.54 -2.71
C ALA A 10 8.48 -8.35 -2.01
N TYR A 11 8.05 -8.49 -0.75
CA TYR A 11 7.50 -7.40 0.03
C TYR A 11 8.53 -6.28 0.25
N VAL A 12 9.70 -6.62 0.77
CA VAL A 12 10.78 -5.64 1.02
C VAL A 12 11.18 -4.94 -0.29
N ASN A 13 11.38 -5.70 -1.36
CA ASN A 13 11.74 -5.15 -2.67
C ASN A 13 10.66 -4.22 -3.24
N SER A 14 9.38 -4.48 -2.95
CA SER A 14 8.28 -3.59 -3.35
C SER A 14 8.33 -2.25 -2.63
N CYS A 15 8.55 -2.25 -1.31
CA CYS A 15 8.78 -1.03 -0.54
C CYS A 15 10.01 -0.26 -1.05
N LEU A 16 11.13 -0.95 -1.28
CA LEU A 16 12.35 -0.31 -1.76
C LEU A 16 12.22 0.22 -3.20
N LEU A 17 11.49 -0.46 -4.07
CA LEU A 17 11.23 0.01 -5.43
C LEU A 17 10.37 1.27 -5.41
N GLU A 18 9.35 1.30 -4.57
CA GLU A 18 8.48 2.45 -4.37
C GLU A 18 9.30 3.66 -3.87
N LEU A 19 10.14 3.49 -2.85
CA LEU A 19 11.01 4.54 -2.33
C LEU A 19 12.02 5.09 -3.36
N ARG A 20 12.46 4.26 -4.31
CA ARG A 20 13.37 4.64 -5.40
C ARG A 20 12.67 5.29 -6.58
N SER A 21 11.35 5.30 -6.61
CA SER A 21 10.53 5.85 -7.69
C SER A 21 10.15 7.29 -7.40
N LEU A 22 10.04 8.10 -8.44
CA LEU A 22 9.65 9.51 -8.29
C LEU A 22 8.15 9.61 -8.05
N LYS A 23 7.79 10.09 -6.87
CA LYS A 23 6.42 10.24 -6.36
C LYS A 23 6.26 11.64 -5.77
N PRO A 24 5.83 12.62 -6.55
CA PRO A 24 5.72 13.99 -6.08
C PRO A 24 4.95 14.10 -4.76
N GLY A 25 5.51 14.83 -3.80
CA GLY A 25 4.94 15.04 -2.47
C GLY A 25 5.20 13.92 -1.46
N ASN A 26 5.67 12.75 -1.86
CA ASN A 26 5.93 11.63 -0.94
C ASN A 26 7.44 11.44 -0.67
N VAL A 27 7.77 10.76 0.44
CA VAL A 27 9.17 10.47 0.81
C VAL A 27 9.78 9.45 -0.15
N GLY A 28 11.06 9.62 -0.47
CA GLY A 28 11.82 8.71 -1.30
C GLY A 28 13.25 9.20 -1.55
N VAL A 29 13.96 8.56 -2.47
CA VAL A 29 15.35 8.95 -2.80
C VAL A 29 15.50 10.36 -3.35
N HIS A 30 14.41 10.99 -3.77
CA HIS A 30 14.37 12.36 -4.27
C HIS A 30 14.20 13.41 -3.15
N GLY A 31 14.01 12.99 -1.91
CA GLY A 31 14.01 13.84 -0.72
C GLY A 31 13.14 13.32 0.41
N ASP A 32 13.56 13.66 1.60
CA ASP A 32 12.78 13.51 2.83
C ASP A 32 11.57 14.44 2.83
N GLY A 33 10.61 14.22 3.71
CA GLY A 33 9.44 15.07 3.82
C GLY A 33 8.55 14.75 5.02
N HIS A 34 7.71 15.68 5.40
CA HIS A 34 6.69 15.50 6.44
C HIS A 34 7.26 15.10 7.81
N GLY A 35 8.51 15.51 8.12
CA GLY A 35 9.20 15.13 9.35
C GLY A 35 9.80 13.72 9.33
N MET A 36 9.71 13.00 8.23
CA MET A 36 10.20 11.62 8.08
C MET A 36 11.34 11.54 7.07
N THR A 37 12.27 10.61 7.31
CA THR A 37 13.44 10.37 6.46
C THR A 37 13.30 9.10 5.63
N LEU A 38 13.99 9.02 4.50
CA LEU A 38 14.09 7.82 3.68
C LEU A 38 14.53 6.59 4.52
N GLN A 39 15.46 6.78 5.47
CA GLN A 39 15.98 5.69 6.29
C GLN A 39 14.88 5.09 7.18
N GLN A 40 14.00 5.91 7.78
CA GLN A 40 12.87 5.42 8.58
C GLN A 40 11.95 4.51 7.75
N PHE A 41 11.69 4.82 6.49
CA PHE A 41 10.89 3.96 5.61
C PHE A 41 11.59 2.63 5.27
N ILE A 42 12.91 2.66 5.05
CA ILE A 42 13.70 1.44 4.82
C ILE A 42 13.67 0.55 6.08
N ASP A 43 13.92 1.14 7.26
CA ASP A 43 13.91 0.42 8.53
C ASP A 43 12.52 -0.15 8.85
N SER A 44 11.47 0.59 8.52
CA SER A 44 10.07 0.15 8.65
C SER A 44 9.74 -1.04 7.77
N ALA A 45 10.19 -1.03 6.51
CA ALA A 45 10.00 -2.15 5.60
C ALA A 45 10.68 -3.42 6.10
N MET A 46 11.88 -3.29 6.64
CA MET A 46 12.64 -4.42 7.22
C MET A 46 11.99 -4.92 8.52
N ALA A 47 11.61 -4.01 9.42
CA ALA A 47 11.02 -4.35 10.71
C ALA A 47 9.67 -5.03 10.56
N SER A 48 8.77 -4.47 9.74
CA SER A 48 7.44 -5.04 9.48
C SER A 48 7.52 -6.39 8.76
N SER A 49 8.48 -6.57 7.85
CA SER A 49 8.65 -7.81 7.08
C SER A 49 8.77 -9.03 7.98
N SER A 50 9.57 -8.97 9.04
CA SER A 50 9.78 -10.10 9.95
C SER A 50 8.48 -10.55 10.64
N ALA A 51 7.63 -9.60 11.04
CA ALA A 51 6.37 -9.89 11.71
C ALA A 51 5.26 -10.32 10.72
N LEU A 52 5.21 -9.69 9.53
CA LEU A 52 4.24 -10.04 8.50
C LEU A 52 4.35 -11.50 8.05
N PHE A 53 5.54 -12.05 8.00
CA PHE A 53 5.81 -13.42 7.56
C PHE A 53 6.10 -14.40 8.69
N ASP A 54 5.87 -13.99 9.95
CA ASP A 54 5.95 -14.90 11.09
C ASP A 54 4.76 -15.87 11.10
N ALA A 55 5.07 -17.16 11.15
CA ALA A 55 4.07 -18.24 11.16
C ALA A 55 3.25 -18.28 12.47
N SER A 56 3.74 -17.66 13.54
CA SER A 56 3.00 -17.57 14.82
C SER A 56 1.81 -16.60 14.74
N ASN A 57 1.80 -15.68 13.77
CA ASN A 57 0.66 -14.81 13.50
C ASN A 57 -0.34 -15.56 12.61
N GLU A 58 -1.40 -16.10 13.18
CA GLU A 58 -2.35 -16.98 12.51
C GLU A 58 -3.47 -16.23 11.80
N THR A 59 -3.73 -14.97 12.19
CA THR A 59 -4.82 -14.14 11.65
C THR A 59 -4.30 -12.87 10.98
N VAL A 60 -5.15 -12.18 10.23
CA VAL A 60 -4.82 -10.90 9.60
C VAL A 60 -4.57 -9.84 10.66
N GLY A 61 -5.44 -9.76 11.69
CA GLY A 61 -5.30 -8.80 12.79
C GLY A 61 -3.98 -8.95 13.52
N GLN A 62 -3.61 -10.18 13.90
CA GLN A 62 -2.33 -10.47 14.55
C GLN A 62 -1.12 -10.03 13.70
N ARG A 63 -1.15 -10.28 12.37
CA ARG A 63 -0.10 -9.81 11.46
C ARG A 63 0.00 -8.30 11.45
N VAL A 64 -1.14 -7.61 11.36
CA VAL A 64 -1.20 -6.14 11.38
C VAL A 64 -0.62 -5.61 12.67
N LEU A 65 -1.10 -6.10 13.83
CA LEU A 65 -0.67 -5.64 15.14
C LEU A 65 0.84 -5.89 15.37
N ALA A 66 1.31 -7.09 15.07
CA ALA A 66 2.73 -7.44 15.21
C ALA A 66 3.63 -6.58 14.32
N ALA A 67 3.23 -6.36 13.05
CA ALA A 67 4.01 -5.59 12.10
C ALA A 67 4.08 -4.10 12.47
N VAL A 68 2.95 -3.51 12.86
CA VAL A 68 2.91 -2.11 13.32
C VAL A 68 3.71 -1.93 14.60
N THR A 69 3.59 -2.85 15.55
CA THR A 69 4.37 -2.83 16.80
C THR A 69 5.88 -2.86 16.50
N ARG A 70 6.33 -3.73 15.59
CA ARG A 70 7.74 -3.81 15.18
C ARG A 70 8.22 -2.53 14.48
N THR A 71 7.39 -1.97 13.60
CA THR A 71 7.69 -0.68 12.96
C THR A 71 7.85 0.41 13.99
N HIS A 72 6.88 0.56 14.90
CA HIS A 72 6.92 1.60 15.94
C HIS A 72 8.15 1.46 16.85
N GLN A 73 8.51 0.23 17.24
CA GLN A 73 9.73 -0.04 18.01
C GLN A 73 11.02 0.35 17.26
N ALA A 74 11.04 0.19 15.94
CA ALA A 74 12.22 0.47 15.11
C ALA A 74 12.40 1.96 14.80
N VAL A 75 11.30 2.69 14.52
CA VAL A 75 11.39 4.06 13.99
C VAL A 75 10.65 5.12 14.81
N GLY A 76 9.77 4.69 15.74
CA GLY A 76 9.03 5.61 16.62
C GLY A 76 7.95 6.43 15.91
N ASP A 77 7.59 6.09 14.67
CA ASP A 77 6.70 6.89 13.83
C ASP A 77 5.80 5.98 12.97
N ASN A 78 4.72 6.55 12.41
CA ASN A 78 3.85 5.86 11.49
C ASN A 78 4.31 6.09 10.04
N THR A 79 5.05 5.14 9.51
CA THR A 79 5.59 5.19 8.14
C THR A 79 4.91 4.23 7.17
N ASN A 80 4.19 3.20 7.65
CA ASN A 80 3.72 2.11 6.78
C ASN A 80 2.42 1.41 7.24
N LEU A 81 1.60 2.02 8.09
CA LEU A 81 0.33 1.42 8.56
C LEU A 81 -0.56 0.99 7.37
N GLY A 82 -0.78 1.88 6.40
CA GLY A 82 -1.62 1.58 5.23
C GLY A 82 -1.04 0.44 4.39
N ILE A 83 0.29 0.40 4.21
CA ILE A 83 0.97 -0.71 3.54
C ILE A 83 0.70 -2.03 4.28
N ILE A 84 0.91 -2.05 5.61
CA ILE A 84 0.71 -3.24 6.45
C ILE A 84 -0.74 -3.72 6.37
N LEU A 85 -1.72 -2.82 6.48
CA LEU A 85 -3.13 -3.15 6.33
C LEU A 85 -3.40 -3.77 4.95
N LEU A 86 -2.89 -3.20 3.87
CA LEU A 86 -3.13 -3.68 2.51
C LEU A 86 -2.46 -5.02 2.22
N VAL A 87 -1.26 -5.28 2.71
CA VAL A 87 -0.54 -6.52 2.37
C VAL A 87 -0.90 -7.70 3.28
N SER A 88 -1.40 -7.46 4.50
CA SER A 88 -1.67 -8.52 5.48
C SER A 88 -2.68 -9.57 5.00
N PRO A 89 -3.82 -9.24 4.38
CA PRO A 89 -4.74 -10.24 3.82
C PRO A 89 -4.11 -11.05 2.67
N ILE A 90 -3.29 -10.39 1.83
CA ILE A 90 -2.56 -11.07 0.75
C ILE A 90 -1.56 -12.06 1.33
N ILE A 91 -0.78 -11.64 2.35
CA ILE A 91 0.19 -12.50 3.02
C ILE A 91 -0.50 -13.64 3.76
N GLN A 92 -1.64 -13.38 4.42
CA GLN A 92 -2.42 -14.44 5.07
C GLN A 92 -2.84 -15.54 4.09
N CYS A 93 -3.27 -15.16 2.89
CA CYS A 93 -3.55 -16.09 1.80
C CYS A 93 -2.30 -16.92 1.42
N LEU A 94 -1.14 -16.26 1.25
CA LEU A 94 0.12 -16.91 0.91
C LEU A 94 0.59 -17.88 2.01
N MET A 95 0.48 -17.47 3.29
CA MET A 95 0.85 -18.30 4.43
C MET A 95 0.00 -19.57 4.52
N LYS A 96 -1.32 -19.46 4.34
CA LYS A 96 -2.22 -20.63 4.27
C LYS A 96 -1.81 -21.58 3.14
N HIS A 97 -1.44 -21.04 1.98
CA HIS A 97 -0.97 -21.83 0.85
C HIS A 97 0.37 -22.54 1.13
N CYS A 98 1.35 -21.81 1.68
CA CYS A 98 2.68 -22.37 1.99
C CYS A 98 2.63 -23.42 3.09
N LEU A 99 1.82 -23.20 4.15
CA LEU A 99 1.77 -24.07 5.32
C LEU A 99 0.90 -25.32 5.10
N HIS A 100 -0.14 -25.25 4.26
CA HIS A 100 -1.11 -26.32 4.07
C HIS A 100 -1.04 -27.01 2.72
N GLY A 101 -0.07 -26.65 1.87
CA GLY A 101 0.13 -27.29 0.56
C GLY A 101 -1.02 -27.10 -0.43
N LEU A 102 -1.87 -26.10 -0.22
CA LEU A 102 -3.00 -25.80 -1.11
C LEU A 102 -2.48 -25.36 -2.47
N LYS A 103 -2.79 -26.11 -3.52
CA LYS A 103 -2.59 -25.65 -4.89
C LYS A 103 -3.66 -24.58 -5.17
N PRO A 104 -3.30 -23.35 -5.57
CA PRO A 104 -4.28 -22.34 -5.87
C PRO A 104 -5.10 -22.76 -7.08
N LEU A 105 -6.38 -23.11 -6.85
CA LEU A 105 -7.37 -23.32 -7.90
C LEU A 105 -7.89 -21.99 -8.46
N HIS A 106 -7.71 -20.90 -7.70
CA HIS A 106 -8.22 -19.57 -7.98
C HIS A 106 -7.08 -18.57 -8.22
N SER A 107 -7.40 -17.40 -8.76
CA SER A 107 -6.48 -16.28 -8.86
C SER A 107 -6.04 -15.80 -7.47
N LEU A 108 -4.94 -15.07 -7.37
CA LEU A 108 -4.51 -14.48 -6.09
C LEU A 108 -5.58 -13.50 -5.54
N GLN A 109 -6.29 -12.81 -6.42
CA GLN A 109 -7.39 -11.92 -6.04
C GLN A 109 -8.53 -12.69 -5.37
N ASP A 110 -8.99 -13.82 -5.95
CA ASP A 110 -10.06 -14.64 -5.38
C ASP A 110 -9.67 -15.22 -4.01
N LEU A 111 -8.42 -15.64 -3.87
CA LEU A 111 -7.90 -16.15 -2.60
C LEU A 111 -7.82 -15.04 -1.54
N THR A 112 -7.43 -13.83 -1.93
CA THR A 112 -7.43 -12.67 -1.05
C THR A 112 -8.86 -12.30 -0.65
N ALA A 113 -9.80 -12.27 -1.60
CA ALA A 113 -11.22 -12.03 -1.33
C ALA A 113 -11.78 -13.05 -0.32
N SER A 114 -11.41 -14.34 -0.46
CA SER A 114 -11.81 -15.38 0.50
C SER A 114 -11.25 -15.12 1.91
N VAL A 115 -10.04 -14.55 2.04
CA VAL A 115 -9.52 -14.13 3.34
C VAL A 115 -10.35 -12.99 3.92
N LEU A 116 -10.69 -11.99 3.11
CA LEU A 116 -11.48 -10.82 3.53
C LEU A 116 -12.88 -11.22 4.06
N GLU A 117 -13.55 -12.15 3.38
CA GLU A 117 -14.87 -12.63 3.80
C GLU A 117 -14.85 -13.40 5.14
N ASN A 118 -13.68 -13.90 5.56
CA ASN A 118 -13.50 -14.66 6.79
C ASN A 118 -12.82 -13.85 7.91
N LEU A 119 -12.72 -12.52 7.78
CA LEU A 119 -12.20 -11.66 8.84
C LEU A 119 -13.17 -11.63 10.03
N THR A 120 -12.61 -11.63 11.23
CA THR A 120 -13.35 -11.75 12.50
C THR A 120 -13.42 -10.43 13.27
N VAL A 121 -14.10 -10.44 14.40
CA VAL A 121 -14.09 -9.34 15.38
C VAL A 121 -12.72 -9.23 16.03
N GLU A 122 -12.06 -10.36 16.30
CA GLU A 122 -10.70 -10.38 16.85
C GLU A 122 -9.70 -9.73 15.88
N ASP A 123 -9.85 -9.95 14.56
CA ASP A 123 -9.04 -9.23 13.55
C ASP A 123 -9.28 -7.70 13.64
N ALA A 124 -10.51 -7.26 13.93
CA ALA A 124 -10.81 -5.84 14.13
C ALA A 124 -10.18 -5.29 15.40
N ILE A 125 -10.25 -6.02 16.52
CA ILE A 125 -9.64 -5.63 17.80
C ILE A 125 -8.13 -5.41 17.62
N ASP A 126 -7.44 -6.38 17.01
CA ASP A 126 -6.00 -6.29 16.76
C ASP A 126 -5.65 -5.15 15.80
N ALA A 127 -6.43 -4.96 14.73
CA ALA A 127 -6.22 -3.88 13.77
C ALA A 127 -6.44 -2.49 14.42
N TYR A 128 -7.46 -2.33 15.25
CA TYR A 128 -7.72 -1.09 15.98
C TYR A 128 -6.57 -0.79 16.97
N GLN A 129 -6.10 -1.79 17.70
CA GLN A 129 -4.92 -1.64 18.55
C GLN A 129 -3.68 -1.22 17.75
N ALA A 130 -3.46 -1.78 16.56
CA ALA A 130 -2.39 -1.37 15.68
C ALA A 130 -2.52 0.10 15.22
N ILE A 131 -3.74 0.53 14.87
CA ILE A 131 -4.03 1.90 14.48
C ILE A 131 -3.72 2.86 15.65
N HIS A 132 -4.08 2.50 16.88
CA HIS A 132 -3.72 3.28 18.07
C HIS A 132 -2.20 3.40 18.27
N ILE A 133 -1.44 2.31 18.10
CA ILE A 133 0.03 2.33 18.21
C ILE A 133 0.63 3.26 17.15
N ALA A 134 0.13 3.19 15.92
CA ALA A 134 0.60 4.04 14.83
C ALA A 134 0.20 5.52 15.02
N ALA A 135 -0.87 5.80 15.77
CA ALA A 135 -1.42 7.13 16.00
C ALA A 135 -1.43 8.01 14.73
N PRO A 136 -2.02 7.56 13.61
CA PRO A 136 -1.98 8.30 12.35
C PRO A 136 -2.63 9.66 12.53
N GLY A 137 -1.90 10.73 12.15
CA GLY A 137 -2.41 12.09 12.27
C GLY A 137 -3.68 12.32 11.45
N GLY A 138 -4.65 13.05 12.04
CA GLY A 138 -5.86 13.49 11.34
C GLY A 138 -6.96 12.43 11.24
N MET A 139 -6.96 11.40 12.09
CA MET A 139 -8.15 10.57 12.30
C MET A 139 -9.18 11.43 13.03
N GLY A 140 -10.28 11.77 12.35
CA GLY A 140 -11.42 12.44 12.97
C GLY A 140 -12.19 11.47 13.88
N GLU A 141 -13.11 11.99 14.68
CA GLU A 141 -14.10 11.17 15.39
C GLU A 141 -15.16 10.70 14.39
N VAL A 142 -15.47 9.40 14.42
CA VAL A 142 -16.59 8.81 13.67
C VAL A 142 -17.69 8.49 14.67
N ALA A 143 -18.95 8.81 14.34
CA ALA A 143 -20.07 8.73 15.26
C ALA A 143 -20.37 7.30 15.76
N ASP A 144 -20.08 6.28 14.94
CA ASP A 144 -20.30 4.86 15.28
C ASP A 144 -19.08 4.04 14.87
N HIS A 145 -18.69 3.07 15.72
CA HIS A 145 -17.52 2.17 15.49
C HIS A 145 -16.21 2.92 15.31
N ASP A 146 -16.00 4.01 16.05
CA ASP A 146 -14.72 4.72 16.08
C ASP A 146 -13.59 3.77 16.51
N VAL A 147 -12.40 3.98 15.97
CA VAL A 147 -11.22 3.21 16.37
C VAL A 147 -10.84 3.40 17.84
N ALA A 148 -11.39 4.40 18.52
CA ALA A 148 -11.25 4.59 19.97
C ALA A 148 -12.05 3.57 20.79
N ASP A 149 -13.07 2.92 20.22
CA ASP A 149 -13.92 1.94 20.89
C ASP A 149 -13.42 0.50 20.66
N ILE A 150 -13.80 -0.42 21.54
CA ILE A 150 -13.58 -1.85 21.28
C ILE A 150 -14.59 -2.28 20.21
N PRO A 151 -14.13 -2.78 19.04
CA PRO A 151 -15.04 -3.13 17.96
C PRO A 151 -15.88 -4.36 18.34
N ASP A 152 -17.15 -4.32 17.98
CA ASP A 152 -18.12 -5.42 18.09
C ASP A 152 -18.52 -5.99 16.71
N ILE A 153 -17.88 -5.49 15.65
CA ILE A 153 -18.06 -5.88 14.25
C ILE A 153 -16.77 -6.47 13.69
N THR A 154 -16.87 -7.25 12.63
CA THR A 154 -15.68 -7.83 11.98
C THR A 154 -14.84 -6.75 11.31
N LEU A 155 -13.53 -7.03 11.11
CA LEU A 155 -12.65 -6.09 10.39
C LEU A 155 -13.18 -5.76 9.00
N LYS A 156 -13.79 -6.75 8.29
CA LYS A 156 -14.43 -6.49 6.99
C LYS A 156 -15.56 -5.46 7.09
N GLN A 157 -16.43 -5.61 8.08
CA GLN A 157 -17.53 -4.66 8.31
C GLN A 157 -17.02 -3.26 8.68
N ALA A 158 -16.00 -3.17 9.55
CA ALA A 158 -15.38 -1.90 9.89
C ALA A 158 -14.78 -1.20 8.65
N MET A 159 -14.11 -1.96 7.78
CA MET A 159 -13.58 -1.44 6.52
C MET A 159 -14.71 -1.05 5.54
N ASP A 160 -15.81 -1.78 5.48
CA ASP A 160 -16.96 -1.42 4.63
C ASP A 160 -17.59 -0.09 5.07
N ILE A 161 -17.69 0.17 6.36
CA ILE A 161 -18.16 1.46 6.92
C ILE A 161 -17.18 2.59 6.56
N SER A 162 -15.89 2.33 6.63
CA SER A 162 -14.84 3.34 6.37
C SER A 162 -14.56 3.56 4.88
N ALA A 163 -14.98 2.66 3.99
CA ALA A 163 -14.68 2.70 2.56
C ALA A 163 -15.03 4.00 1.83
N PRO A 164 -16.13 4.73 2.19
CA PRO A 164 -16.42 6.04 1.59
C PRO A 164 -15.40 7.14 1.91
N TYR A 165 -14.62 6.98 2.98
CA TYR A 165 -13.73 8.03 3.51
C TYR A 165 -12.26 7.67 3.47
N ASP A 166 -11.94 6.36 3.35
CA ASP A 166 -10.57 5.85 3.38
C ASP A 166 -10.32 4.87 2.23
N ARG A 167 -9.27 5.14 1.46
CA ARG A 167 -8.97 4.37 0.26
C ARG A 167 -8.32 3.01 0.56
N VAL A 168 -7.70 2.84 1.73
CA VAL A 168 -7.25 1.52 2.22
C VAL A 168 -8.47 0.66 2.51
N ALA A 169 -9.44 1.20 3.24
CA ALA A 169 -10.69 0.52 3.54
C ALA A 169 -11.49 0.19 2.26
N TYR A 170 -11.48 1.08 1.27
CA TYR A 170 -12.09 0.84 -0.04
C TYR A 170 -11.51 -0.39 -0.76
N GLN A 171 -10.22 -0.70 -0.60
CA GLN A 171 -9.65 -1.92 -1.17
C GLN A 171 -10.28 -3.17 -0.54
N TYR A 172 -10.48 -3.19 0.78
CA TYR A 172 -11.19 -4.28 1.46
C TYR A 172 -12.63 -4.41 0.96
N HIS A 173 -13.35 -3.29 0.82
CA HIS A 173 -14.73 -3.25 0.33
C HIS A 173 -14.88 -3.83 -1.07
N THR A 174 -13.95 -3.52 -1.96
CA THR A 174 -14.01 -3.90 -3.39
C THR A 174 -13.20 -5.15 -3.73
N ASN A 175 -12.76 -5.93 -2.74
CA ASN A 175 -11.89 -7.09 -2.93
C ASN A 175 -10.64 -6.76 -3.75
N TYR A 176 -10.00 -5.63 -3.44
CA TYR A 176 -8.76 -5.16 -4.06
C TYR A 176 -8.84 -4.94 -5.57
N LYS A 177 -10.03 -4.62 -6.08
CA LYS A 177 -10.27 -4.45 -7.52
C LYS A 177 -9.33 -3.44 -8.18
N GLU A 178 -9.05 -2.31 -7.52
CA GLU A 178 -8.13 -1.33 -8.09
C GLU A 178 -6.69 -1.86 -8.20
N ILE A 179 -6.22 -2.55 -7.17
CA ILE A 179 -4.87 -3.10 -7.13
C ILE A 179 -4.72 -4.19 -8.21
N PHE A 180 -5.62 -5.19 -8.24
CA PHE A 180 -5.49 -6.35 -9.13
C PHE A 180 -5.87 -6.08 -10.58
N GLU A 181 -6.90 -5.27 -10.83
CA GLU A 181 -7.44 -5.12 -12.19
C GLU A 181 -6.95 -3.85 -12.89
N GLN A 182 -6.76 -2.76 -12.14
CA GLN A 182 -6.41 -1.46 -12.72
C GLN A 182 -4.92 -1.14 -12.59
N ASN A 183 -4.42 -1.02 -11.36
CA ASN A 183 -3.05 -0.58 -11.11
C ASN A 183 -2.01 -1.59 -11.59
N LEU A 184 -2.27 -2.88 -11.40
CA LEU A 184 -1.39 -3.94 -11.89
C LEU A 184 -1.28 -3.94 -13.42
N SER A 185 -2.39 -3.68 -14.13
CA SER A 185 -2.40 -3.52 -15.59
C SER A 185 -1.54 -2.33 -16.03
N ILE A 186 -1.66 -1.19 -15.33
CA ILE A 186 -0.83 0.02 -15.59
C ILE A 186 0.65 -0.31 -15.37
N TYR A 187 0.99 -0.98 -14.26
CA TYR A 187 2.38 -1.36 -13.99
C TYR A 187 2.98 -2.18 -15.12
N TRP A 188 2.29 -3.24 -15.56
CA TRP A 188 2.80 -4.11 -16.64
C TRP A 188 2.86 -3.41 -17.99
N GLN A 189 1.87 -2.57 -18.31
CA GLN A 189 1.85 -1.77 -19.53
C GLN A 189 3.09 -0.88 -19.63
N TYR A 190 3.37 -0.10 -18.58
CA TYR A 190 4.46 0.86 -18.60
C TYR A 190 5.83 0.21 -18.34
N LEU A 191 5.89 -0.90 -17.61
CA LEU A 191 7.10 -1.72 -17.54
C LEU A 191 7.47 -2.26 -18.91
N LYS A 192 6.49 -2.73 -19.71
CA LYS A 192 6.73 -3.18 -21.09
C LYS A 192 7.16 -2.03 -22.00
N LYS A 193 6.54 -0.86 -21.86
CA LYS A 193 6.82 0.33 -22.69
C LYS A 193 8.23 0.87 -22.44
N TRP A 194 8.60 1.06 -21.18
CA TRP A 194 9.82 1.77 -20.82
C TRP A 194 10.99 0.87 -20.38
N GLN A 195 10.72 -0.40 -20.03
CA GLN A 195 11.71 -1.33 -19.47
C GLN A 195 12.39 -0.81 -18.19
N GLN A 196 11.70 0.09 -17.46
CA GLN A 196 12.20 0.77 -16.29
C GLN A 196 11.21 0.63 -15.13
N PRO A 197 11.46 -0.29 -14.16
CA PRO A 197 10.53 -0.56 -13.04
C PRO A 197 10.18 0.69 -12.23
N ARG A 198 11.14 1.60 -12.00
CA ARG A 198 10.89 2.83 -11.25
C ARG A 198 9.88 3.74 -11.95
N TRP A 199 9.99 3.90 -13.26
CA TRP A 199 9.04 4.71 -14.03
C TRP A 199 7.67 4.05 -14.18
N ALA A 200 7.63 2.71 -14.27
CA ALA A 200 6.35 1.98 -14.21
C ALA A 200 5.66 2.17 -12.86
N THR A 201 6.41 2.23 -11.76
CA THR A 201 5.91 2.56 -10.42
C THR A 201 5.38 4.00 -10.35
N THR A 202 6.13 4.96 -10.90
CA THR A 202 5.68 6.35 -11.01
C THR A 202 4.37 6.47 -11.81
N ALA A 203 4.23 5.69 -12.89
CA ALA A 203 2.98 5.65 -13.67
C ALA A 203 1.79 5.14 -12.85
N VAL A 204 1.97 4.08 -12.04
CA VAL A 204 0.92 3.59 -11.13
C VAL A 204 0.53 4.67 -10.14
N PHE A 205 1.51 5.27 -9.47
CA PHE A 205 1.31 6.30 -8.45
C PHE A 205 0.54 7.52 -9.03
N LEU A 206 1.01 8.07 -10.13
CA LEU A 206 0.39 9.24 -10.76
C LEU A 206 -1.03 8.94 -11.26
N THR A 207 -1.22 7.77 -11.90
CA THR A 207 -2.55 7.39 -12.42
C THR A 207 -3.56 7.17 -11.29
N GLN A 208 -3.13 6.51 -10.20
CA GLN A 208 -3.98 6.32 -9.04
C GLN A 208 -4.40 7.68 -8.44
N TRP A 209 -3.45 8.59 -8.27
CA TRP A 209 -3.70 9.89 -7.67
C TRP A 209 -4.52 10.82 -8.57
N ALA A 210 -4.28 10.83 -9.87
CA ALA A 210 -5.08 11.62 -10.83
C ALA A 210 -6.53 11.14 -10.93
N ARG A 211 -6.78 9.85 -10.70
CA ARG A 211 -8.11 9.25 -10.74
C ARG A 211 -8.93 9.52 -9.49
N GLU A 212 -8.28 9.47 -8.32
CA GLU A 212 -8.95 9.56 -7.03
C GLU A 212 -8.16 10.45 -6.07
N PRO A 213 -8.78 11.44 -5.43
CA PRO A 213 -8.12 12.26 -4.42
C PRO A 213 -7.57 11.40 -3.28
N ASP A 214 -6.34 11.70 -2.86
CA ASP A 214 -5.68 10.97 -1.79
C ASP A 214 -6.37 11.18 -0.43
N THR A 215 -6.73 10.10 0.24
CA THR A 215 -7.52 10.18 1.49
C THR A 215 -6.71 10.67 2.68
N LEU A 216 -5.39 10.57 2.69
CA LEU A 216 -4.56 11.22 3.70
C LEU A 216 -4.59 12.75 3.54
N ILE A 217 -4.59 13.25 2.29
CA ILE A 217 -4.74 14.68 2.01
C ILE A 217 -6.14 15.14 2.40
N ILE A 218 -7.19 14.36 2.09
CA ILE A 218 -8.56 14.66 2.51
C ILE A 218 -8.64 14.84 4.04
N ARG A 219 -8.09 13.89 4.79
CA ARG A 219 -8.10 13.94 6.26
C ARG A 219 -7.36 15.16 6.83
N LYS A 220 -6.23 15.53 6.24
CA LYS A 220 -5.38 16.61 6.76
C LYS A 220 -5.76 17.99 6.25
N GLN A 221 -6.29 18.12 5.04
CA GLN A 221 -6.48 19.40 4.36
C GLN A 221 -7.87 19.59 3.73
N GLY A 222 -8.73 18.57 3.82
CA GLY A 222 -10.10 18.60 3.32
C GLY A 222 -10.22 18.16 1.85
N LEU A 223 -11.45 17.74 1.51
CA LEU A 223 -11.78 17.18 0.18
C LEU A 223 -11.51 18.17 -0.96
N LEU A 224 -11.84 19.45 -0.77
CA LEU A 224 -11.67 20.46 -1.83
C LEU A 224 -10.19 20.62 -2.22
N LYS A 225 -9.29 20.68 -1.23
CA LYS A 225 -7.84 20.77 -1.49
C LYS A 225 -7.32 19.51 -2.16
N ALA A 226 -7.73 18.32 -1.70
CA ALA A 226 -7.34 17.05 -2.29
C ALA A 226 -7.79 16.95 -3.76
N GLN A 227 -9.02 17.38 -4.08
CA GLN A 227 -9.54 17.40 -5.45
C GLN A 227 -8.74 18.36 -6.34
N GLN A 228 -8.49 19.59 -5.88
CA GLN A 228 -7.69 20.58 -6.61
C GLN A 228 -6.30 20.03 -6.97
N ILE A 229 -5.68 19.27 -6.08
CA ILE A 229 -4.37 18.67 -6.33
C ILE A 229 -4.49 17.55 -7.36
N SER A 230 -5.48 16.67 -7.26
CA SER A 230 -5.71 15.62 -8.26
C SER A 230 -5.96 16.21 -9.65
N ASP A 231 -6.75 17.27 -9.75
CA ASP A 231 -7.01 17.99 -11.00
C ASP A 231 -5.73 18.63 -11.57
N MET A 232 -4.85 19.16 -10.71
CA MET A 232 -3.57 19.73 -11.11
C MET A 232 -2.59 18.66 -11.62
N ILE A 233 -2.63 17.47 -11.05
CA ILE A 233 -1.71 16.35 -11.42
C ILE A 233 -2.15 15.66 -12.70
N ALA A 234 -3.44 15.63 -13.02
CA ALA A 234 -3.97 14.88 -14.15
C ALA A 234 -3.29 15.23 -15.49
N PRO A 235 -3.10 16.49 -15.89
CA PRO A 235 -2.41 16.84 -17.14
C PRO A 235 -0.95 16.37 -17.17
N LEU A 236 -0.22 16.50 -16.06
CA LEU A 236 1.17 16.03 -15.96
C LEU A 236 1.24 14.51 -16.01
N THR A 237 0.26 13.82 -15.42
CA THR A 237 0.13 12.37 -15.54
C THR A 237 -0.02 11.95 -17.00
N GLU A 238 -0.93 12.59 -17.75
CA GLU A 238 -1.12 12.31 -19.18
C GLU A 238 0.16 12.54 -19.98
N GLN A 239 0.90 13.62 -19.70
CA GLN A 239 2.17 13.92 -20.34
C GLN A 239 3.22 12.81 -20.08
N VAL A 240 3.38 12.36 -18.83
CA VAL A 240 4.27 11.24 -18.48
C VAL A 240 3.87 9.97 -19.22
N LEU A 241 2.59 9.61 -19.18
CA LEU A 241 2.08 8.37 -19.78
C LEU A 241 2.19 8.36 -21.30
N ALA A 242 2.04 9.51 -21.95
CA ALA A 242 2.19 9.67 -23.40
C ALA A 242 3.66 9.56 -23.85
N SER A 243 4.61 9.97 -23.00
CA SER A 243 6.04 10.00 -23.34
C SER A 243 6.59 8.61 -23.67
N ASN A 244 7.46 8.54 -24.68
CA ASN A 244 8.27 7.34 -24.96
C ASN A 244 9.49 7.24 -24.05
N ASP A 245 9.98 8.36 -23.54
CA ASP A 245 11.02 8.46 -22.53
C ASP A 245 10.53 9.33 -21.35
N PRO A 246 10.13 8.72 -20.24
CA PRO A 246 9.57 9.46 -19.10
C PRO A 246 10.61 10.34 -18.39
N GLN A 247 11.90 10.13 -18.62
CA GLN A 247 12.97 10.98 -18.06
C GLN A 247 12.87 12.43 -18.58
N LEU A 248 12.28 12.65 -19.75
CA LEU A 248 12.09 14.00 -20.30
C LEU A 248 11.16 14.86 -19.42
N VAL A 249 10.31 14.26 -18.60
CA VAL A 249 9.36 14.94 -17.69
C VAL A 249 9.86 14.96 -16.24
N GLU A 250 11.02 14.36 -15.95
CA GLU A 250 11.55 14.24 -14.58
C GLU A 250 11.71 15.59 -13.90
N GLY A 251 12.21 16.61 -14.62
CA GLY A 251 12.39 17.95 -14.07
C GLY A 251 11.09 18.60 -13.58
N GLU A 252 9.98 18.41 -14.30
CA GLU A 252 8.67 18.92 -13.92
C GLU A 252 8.12 18.20 -12.68
N LEU A 253 8.29 16.88 -12.63
CA LEU A 253 7.89 16.06 -11.47
C LEU A 253 8.69 16.41 -10.22
N LEU A 254 10.00 16.67 -10.33
CA LEU A 254 10.85 17.11 -9.22
C LEU A 254 10.48 18.51 -8.72
N ALA A 255 10.12 19.41 -9.62
CA ALA A 255 9.62 20.75 -9.24
C ALA A 255 8.29 20.63 -8.48
N LEU A 256 7.39 19.79 -8.96
CA LEU A 256 6.13 19.49 -8.28
C LEU A 256 6.36 18.84 -6.92
N ASP A 257 7.27 17.87 -6.80
CA ASP A 257 7.63 17.23 -5.53
C ASP A 257 8.05 18.25 -4.48
N LYS A 258 8.95 19.15 -4.86
CA LYS A 258 9.41 20.22 -3.98
C LYS A 258 8.28 21.17 -3.55
N GLN A 259 7.40 21.55 -4.47
CA GLN A 259 6.24 22.38 -4.17
C GLN A 259 5.32 21.70 -3.16
N LEU A 260 4.89 20.46 -3.43
CA LEU A 260 3.96 19.72 -2.58
C LEU A 260 4.52 19.49 -1.17
N LYS A 261 5.80 19.13 -1.05
CA LYS A 261 6.48 19.00 0.24
C LYS A 261 6.52 20.32 1.01
N SER A 262 6.76 21.45 0.32
CA SER A 262 6.74 22.77 0.97
C SER A 262 5.35 23.18 1.47
N GLU A 263 4.29 22.68 0.84
CA GLU A 263 2.89 22.86 1.24
C GLU A 263 2.40 21.79 2.23
N SER A 264 3.28 20.90 2.70
CA SER A 264 2.96 19.75 3.57
C SER A 264 1.90 18.80 2.97
N ILE A 265 1.88 18.68 1.65
CA ILE A 265 0.97 17.79 0.92
C ILE A 265 1.66 16.43 0.75
N ASN A 266 1.06 15.40 1.37
CA ASN A 266 1.56 14.02 1.38
C ASN A 266 0.51 13.05 0.80
N PRO A 267 0.67 12.53 -0.41
CA PRO A 267 -0.20 11.51 -1.00
C PRO A 267 0.14 10.11 -0.46
N GLY A 268 0.05 9.94 0.87
CA GLY A 268 0.50 8.74 1.57
C GLY A 268 -0.36 7.52 1.24
N THR A 269 -1.69 7.66 1.18
CA THR A 269 -2.57 6.53 0.83
C THR A 269 -2.31 6.03 -0.60
N THR A 270 -2.05 6.94 -1.53
CA THR A 270 -1.66 6.59 -2.91
C THR A 270 -0.34 5.82 -2.94
N ALA A 271 0.62 6.21 -2.11
CA ALA A 271 1.89 5.49 -1.95
C ALA A 271 1.69 4.08 -1.39
N ASP A 272 0.86 3.93 -0.35
CA ASP A 272 0.52 2.63 0.25
C ASP A 272 -0.10 1.66 -0.77
N ILE A 273 -1.06 2.12 -1.56
CA ILE A 273 -1.71 1.35 -2.64
C ILE A 273 -0.68 0.99 -3.73
N THR A 274 0.25 1.89 -4.03
CA THR A 274 1.32 1.63 -4.99
C THR A 274 2.21 0.49 -4.52
N VAL A 275 2.66 0.48 -3.24
CA VAL A 275 3.44 -0.64 -2.68
C VAL A 275 2.68 -1.95 -2.75
N ALA A 276 1.40 -1.97 -2.38
CA ALA A 276 0.58 -3.18 -2.46
C ALA A 276 0.46 -3.70 -3.91
N THR A 277 0.33 -2.80 -4.90
CA THR A 277 0.34 -3.15 -6.32
C THR A 277 1.66 -3.78 -6.75
N LEU A 278 2.78 -3.19 -6.33
CA LEU A 278 4.12 -3.74 -6.63
C LEU A 278 4.33 -5.11 -5.99
N PHE A 279 3.83 -5.29 -4.77
CA PHE A 279 3.90 -6.59 -4.10
C PHE A 279 3.14 -7.66 -4.88
N VAL A 280 1.92 -7.37 -5.32
CA VAL A 280 1.14 -8.29 -6.19
C VAL A 280 1.90 -8.58 -7.50
N ALA A 281 2.50 -7.57 -8.13
CA ALA A 281 3.30 -7.76 -9.34
C ALA A 281 4.49 -8.71 -9.12
N GLN A 282 5.21 -8.56 -8.01
CA GLN A 282 6.31 -9.46 -7.65
C GLN A 282 5.83 -10.90 -7.39
N LEU A 283 4.69 -11.07 -6.71
CA LEU A 283 4.08 -12.37 -6.47
C LEU A 283 3.69 -13.07 -7.77
N GLU A 284 3.18 -12.34 -8.76
CA GLU A 284 2.90 -12.91 -10.09
C GLU A 284 4.17 -13.42 -10.78
N LEU A 285 5.29 -12.70 -10.67
CA LEU A 285 6.56 -13.14 -11.23
C LEU A 285 7.09 -14.43 -10.57
N ILE A 286 6.99 -14.54 -9.25
CA ILE A 286 7.38 -15.74 -8.51
C ILE A 286 6.54 -16.94 -8.96
N ARG A 287 5.20 -16.76 -9.06
CA ARG A 287 4.28 -17.82 -9.50
C ARG A 287 4.58 -18.28 -10.93
N LYS A 288 4.85 -17.36 -11.87
CA LYS A 288 5.19 -17.69 -13.26
C LYS A 288 6.49 -18.51 -13.36
N LYS A 289 7.50 -18.17 -12.56
CA LYS A 289 8.77 -18.93 -12.52
C LYS A 289 8.56 -20.35 -11.98
N GLY A 290 7.74 -20.53 -10.96
CA GLY A 290 7.43 -21.85 -10.39
C GLY A 290 6.72 -22.81 -11.36
N HIS A 291 5.91 -22.27 -12.30
CA HIS A 291 5.23 -23.08 -13.34
C HIS A 291 6.15 -23.43 -14.54
N SER A 292 7.24 -22.68 -14.72
CA SER A 292 8.19 -22.94 -15.83
C SER A 292 9.25 -24.01 -15.48
N THR A 293 9.33 -24.42 -14.22
CA THR A 293 10.29 -25.41 -13.70
C THR A 293 9.65 -26.74 -13.30
N SER A 294 8.35 -26.88 -13.43
CA SER A 294 7.57 -28.12 -13.25
C SER A 294 7.12 -28.71 -14.58
#